data_2d265fee8e9354fbca8f6c4aef0b8814
#
_entry.id   2d265fee8e9354fbca8f6c4aef0b8814
#
_cell.length_a   1.000
_cell.length_b   1.000
_cell.length_c   1.000
_cell.angle_alpha   90.00
_cell.angle_beta   90.00
_cell.angle_gamma   90.00
#
_symmetry.space_group_name_H-M   'P 1'
#
loop_
_entity.id
_entity.type
_entity.pdbx_description
1 polymer ?
#
loop_
_entity_poly.entity_id
_entity_poly.type
_entity_poly.pdbx_seq_one_letter_code
_entity_poly.pdbx_strand_id
1 'polypeptide(L)'
;MAAHVQREDTETASVEIARTWETAYAELVVFETKLLDRVRKRLPALSEAARHEAELTNIPMIVEHLQTFKYRLSFWRRRRTELEQSAK
;
A
#
# COMPACT_ATOMS: atom_id res chain seq x y z
N MET A 1 -13.45 -11.87 -21.71
CA MET A 1 -12.21 -12.44 -21.19
C MET A 1 -11.75 -11.68 -19.97
N ALA A 2 -11.34 -12.41 -18.95
CA ALA A 2 -10.88 -11.75 -17.74
C ALA A 2 -9.62 -10.96 -18.00
N ALA A 3 -9.52 -9.79 -17.41
CA ALA A 3 -8.31 -9.03 -17.43
C ALA A 3 -7.19 -9.84 -16.79
N HIS A 4 -6.00 -9.74 -17.34
CA HIS A 4 -4.83 -10.36 -16.72
C HIS A 4 -4.50 -9.64 -15.44
N VAL A 5 -4.84 -10.28 -14.32
CA VAL A 5 -4.36 -9.81 -13.03
C VAL A 5 -3.02 -10.52 -12.81
N GLN A 6 -1.96 -9.75 -12.86
CA GLN A 6 -0.64 -10.29 -12.60
C GLN A 6 -0.57 -10.71 -11.12
N ARG A 7 -0.31 -11.98 -10.88
CA ARG A 7 -0.14 -12.48 -9.52
C ARG A 7 1.15 -11.96 -8.94
N GLU A 8 1.08 -11.60 -7.68
CA GLU A 8 2.26 -11.19 -6.93
C GLU A 8 3.05 -12.44 -6.54
N ASP A 9 4.06 -12.76 -7.33
CA ASP A 9 4.93 -13.90 -7.11
C ASP A 9 6.14 -13.47 -6.29
N THR A 10 6.11 -13.77 -5.00
CA THR A 10 7.17 -13.38 -4.07
C THR A 10 8.50 -14.12 -4.32
N GLU A 11 8.46 -15.18 -5.12
CA GLU A 11 9.65 -15.95 -5.46
C GLU A 11 10.22 -15.60 -6.84
N THR A 12 9.69 -14.56 -7.47
CA THR A 12 10.16 -14.15 -8.81
C THR A 12 11.66 -13.92 -8.80
N ALA A 13 12.32 -14.32 -9.89
CA ALA A 13 13.73 -14.00 -10.14
C ALA A 13 13.90 -12.76 -11.02
N SER A 14 12.80 -12.13 -11.42
CA SER A 14 12.83 -10.97 -12.32
C SER A 14 12.98 -9.66 -11.56
N VAL A 15 14.07 -8.95 -11.82
CA VAL A 15 14.27 -7.60 -11.27
C VAL A 15 13.16 -6.66 -11.70
N GLU A 16 12.72 -6.76 -12.96
CA GLU A 16 11.66 -5.89 -13.48
C GLU A 16 10.34 -6.11 -12.78
N ILE A 17 9.97 -7.35 -12.52
CA ILE A 17 8.76 -7.67 -11.77
C ILE A 17 8.86 -7.13 -10.35
N ALA A 18 10.00 -7.31 -9.69
CA ALA A 18 10.21 -6.79 -8.34
C ALA A 18 10.10 -5.27 -8.29
N ARG A 19 10.65 -4.57 -9.29
CA ARG A 19 10.53 -3.12 -9.39
C ARG A 19 9.09 -2.68 -9.60
N THR A 20 8.34 -3.40 -10.41
CA THR A 20 6.94 -3.10 -10.67
C THR A 20 6.13 -3.15 -9.37
N TRP A 21 6.32 -4.20 -8.56
CA TRP A 21 5.62 -4.31 -7.29
C TRP A 21 6.08 -3.27 -6.28
N GLU A 22 7.38 -3.00 -6.23
CA GLU A 22 7.90 -1.94 -5.37
C GLU A 22 7.26 -0.60 -5.71
N THR A 23 7.19 -0.24 -6.98
CA THR A 23 6.56 1.01 -7.42
C THR A 23 5.08 1.03 -7.08
N ALA A 24 4.37 -0.08 -7.33
CA ALA A 24 2.94 -0.17 -7.03
C ALA A 24 2.66 0.05 -5.54
N TYR A 25 3.43 -0.61 -4.67
CA TYR A 25 3.22 -0.44 -3.23
C TYR A 25 3.66 0.93 -2.73
N ALA A 26 4.71 1.52 -3.32
CA ALA A 26 5.10 2.89 -2.98
C ALA A 26 3.97 3.87 -3.30
N GLU A 27 3.32 3.72 -4.45
CA GLU A 27 2.19 4.56 -4.84
C GLU A 27 0.98 4.33 -3.93
N LEU A 28 0.70 3.09 -3.55
CA LEU A 28 -0.40 2.77 -2.64
C LEU A 28 -0.16 3.36 -1.26
N VAL A 29 1.07 3.33 -0.76
CA VAL A 29 1.41 3.95 0.53
C VAL A 29 1.16 5.45 0.47
N VAL A 30 1.58 6.12 -0.60
CA VAL A 30 1.35 7.55 -0.77
C VAL A 30 -0.15 7.85 -0.82
N PHE A 31 -0.90 7.08 -1.61
CA PHE A 31 -2.34 7.27 -1.75
C PHE A 31 -3.07 7.12 -0.41
N GLU A 32 -2.82 6.03 0.31
CA GLU A 32 -3.49 5.76 1.59
C GLU A 32 -3.08 6.79 2.65
N THR A 33 -1.83 7.25 2.64
CA THR A 33 -1.37 8.29 3.55
C THR A 33 -2.13 9.59 3.33
N LYS A 34 -2.31 9.98 2.07
CA LYS A 34 -3.07 11.18 1.72
C LYS A 34 -4.55 11.03 2.08
N LEU A 35 -5.10 9.84 1.87
CA LEU A 35 -6.48 9.55 2.22
C LEU A 35 -6.70 9.68 3.72
N LEU A 36 -5.82 9.10 4.52
CA LEU A 36 -5.89 9.18 5.98
C LEU A 36 -5.82 10.62 6.45
N ASP A 37 -4.88 11.41 5.91
CA ASP A 37 -4.73 12.81 6.26
C ASP A 37 -5.99 13.60 5.92
N ARG A 38 -6.59 13.34 4.76
CA ARG A 38 -7.82 14.01 4.33
C ARG A 38 -9.00 13.67 5.25
N VAL A 39 -9.15 12.41 5.62
CA VAL A 39 -10.21 11.99 6.53
C VAL A 39 -10.04 12.67 7.89
N ARG A 40 -8.83 12.67 8.44
CA ARG A 40 -8.56 13.30 9.73
C ARG A 40 -8.83 14.79 9.72
N LYS A 41 -8.51 15.46 8.65
CA LYS A 41 -8.75 16.91 8.53
C LYS A 41 -10.23 17.25 8.46
N ARG A 42 -11.06 16.31 7.98
CA ARG A 42 -12.49 16.52 7.88
C ARG A 42 -13.27 16.17 9.14
N LEU A 43 -12.66 15.41 10.07
CA LEU A 43 -13.34 14.96 11.27
C LEU A 43 -14.03 16.09 12.04
N PRO A 44 -13.39 17.27 12.29
CA PRO A 44 -14.04 18.31 13.06
C PRO A 44 -15.28 18.92 12.39
N ALA A 45 -15.40 18.79 11.05
CA ALA A 45 -16.52 19.33 10.30
C ALA A 45 -17.67 18.35 10.17
N LEU A 46 -17.48 17.09 10.58
CA LEU A 46 -18.50 16.05 10.48
C LEU A 46 -19.48 16.14 11.67
N SER A 47 -20.70 15.63 11.46
CA SER A 47 -21.64 15.42 12.56
C SER A 47 -21.03 14.44 13.54
N GLU A 48 -21.54 14.43 14.78
CA GLU A 48 -21.07 13.50 15.80
C GLU A 48 -21.20 12.05 15.34
N ALA A 49 -22.32 11.68 14.73
CA ALA A 49 -22.56 10.33 14.25
C ALA A 49 -21.57 9.95 13.13
N ALA A 50 -21.36 10.86 12.18
CA ALA A 50 -20.45 10.61 11.07
C ALA A 50 -19.00 10.51 11.55
N ARG A 51 -18.62 11.35 12.52
CA ARG A 51 -17.27 11.30 13.11
C ARG A 51 -17.05 9.97 13.83
N HIS A 52 -18.02 9.54 14.61
CA HIS A 52 -17.95 8.27 15.33
C HIS A 52 -17.75 7.10 14.35
N GLU A 53 -18.51 7.09 13.27
CA GLU A 53 -18.39 6.06 12.23
C GLU A 53 -17.00 6.08 11.58
N ALA A 54 -16.49 7.27 11.25
CA ALA A 54 -15.17 7.41 10.64
C ALA A 54 -14.06 6.90 11.57
N GLU A 55 -14.16 7.20 12.87
CA GLU A 55 -13.17 6.77 13.86
C GLU A 55 -13.22 5.27 14.12
N LEU A 56 -14.40 4.65 14.04
CA LEU A 56 -14.56 3.22 14.31
C LEU A 56 -14.29 2.34 13.08
N THR A 57 -14.54 2.83 11.89
CA THR A 57 -14.53 2.01 10.68
C THR A 57 -13.50 2.48 9.67
N ASN A 58 -13.63 3.72 9.20
CA ASN A 58 -12.84 4.21 8.07
C ASN A 58 -11.36 4.37 8.41
N ILE A 59 -11.06 5.02 9.53
CA ILE A 59 -9.68 5.27 9.93
C ILE A 59 -8.93 3.96 10.25
N PRO A 60 -9.48 3.04 11.05
CA PRO A 60 -8.80 1.77 11.30
C PRO A 60 -8.55 0.96 10.04
N MET A 61 -9.48 0.98 9.08
CA MET A 61 -9.31 0.26 7.81
C MET A 61 -8.16 0.85 6.99
N ILE A 62 -8.09 2.18 6.90
CA ILE A 62 -7.01 2.85 6.18
C ILE A 62 -5.66 2.58 6.85
N VAL A 63 -5.60 2.62 8.17
CA VAL A 63 -4.38 2.33 8.93
C VAL A 63 -3.91 0.89 8.68
N GLU A 64 -4.85 -0.06 8.66
CA GLU A 64 -4.54 -1.46 8.37
C GLU A 64 -3.98 -1.62 6.95
N HIS A 65 -4.60 -0.97 5.96
CA HIS A 65 -4.08 -0.96 4.58
C HIS A 65 -2.67 -0.40 4.52
N LEU A 66 -2.42 0.71 5.20
CA LEU A 66 -1.10 1.33 5.24
C LEU A 66 -0.04 0.38 5.80
N GLN A 67 -0.35 -0.29 6.91
CA GLN A 67 0.58 -1.25 7.51
C GLN A 67 0.91 -2.38 6.55
N THR A 68 -0.11 -2.93 5.88
CA THR A 68 0.06 -4.00 4.90
C THR A 68 0.92 -3.54 3.72
N PHE A 69 0.61 -2.37 3.15
CA PHE A 69 1.33 -1.86 1.99
C PHE A 69 2.77 -1.49 2.32
N LYS A 70 3.03 -0.94 3.51
CA LYS A 70 4.39 -0.65 3.97
C LYS A 70 5.21 -1.93 4.13
N TYR A 71 4.60 -2.98 4.67
CA TYR A 71 5.26 -4.28 4.82
C TYR A 71 5.63 -4.84 3.45
N ARG A 72 4.69 -4.83 2.50
CA ARG A 72 4.93 -5.35 1.15
C ARG A 72 5.92 -4.49 0.38
N LEU A 73 5.88 -3.17 0.56
CA LEU A 73 6.87 -2.28 -0.03
C LEU A 73 8.28 -2.64 0.44
N SER A 74 8.45 -2.84 1.75
CA SER A 74 9.73 -3.24 2.32
C SER A 74 10.22 -4.57 1.77
N PHE A 75 9.31 -5.54 1.65
CA PHE A 75 9.62 -6.84 1.07
C PHE A 75 10.14 -6.69 -0.37
N TRP A 76 9.40 -5.97 -1.23
CA TRP A 76 9.76 -5.85 -2.64
C TRP A 76 11.02 -5.01 -2.84
N ARG A 77 11.24 -4.00 -2.01
CA ARG A 77 12.46 -3.21 -2.04
C ARG A 77 13.68 -4.08 -1.74
N ARG A 78 13.58 -4.92 -0.74
CA ARG A 78 14.64 -5.87 -0.38
C ARG A 78 14.84 -6.90 -1.48
N ARG A 79 13.75 -7.45 -2.01
CA ARG A 79 13.83 -8.45 -3.07
C ARG A 79 14.47 -7.88 -4.33
N ARG A 80 14.09 -6.67 -4.72
CA ARG A 80 14.72 -6.00 -5.87
C ARG A 80 16.23 -5.83 -5.65
N THR A 81 16.62 -5.38 -4.46
CA THR A 81 18.03 -5.19 -4.13
C THR A 81 18.80 -6.52 -4.23
N GLU A 82 18.25 -7.59 -3.67
CA GLU A 82 18.86 -8.92 -3.73
C GLU A 82 19.04 -9.39 -5.17
N LEU A 83 18.02 -9.23 -5.99
CA LEU A 83 18.07 -9.64 -7.40
C LEU A 83 19.07 -8.82 -8.19
N GLU A 84 19.15 -7.52 -7.95
CA GLU A 84 20.17 -6.67 -8.61
C GLU A 84 21.58 -7.07 -8.22
N GLN A 85 21.80 -7.43 -6.96
CA GLN A 85 23.12 -7.89 -6.51
C GLN A 85 23.49 -9.24 -7.11
N SER A 86 22.51 -10.14 -7.23
CA SER A 86 22.74 -11.46 -7.81
C SER A 86 23.06 -11.41 -9.30
N ALA A 87 22.62 -10.36 -9.98
CA ALA A 87 22.85 -10.20 -11.42
C ALA A 87 24.27 -9.68 -11.77
N LYS A 88 25.05 -9.31 -10.77
CA LYS A 88 26.43 -8.79 -10.98
C LYS A 88 27.45 -9.93 -11.00
#